data_84e6d62834971d104f3ea3552b5b8fdf
#
_entry.id   84e6d62834971d104f3ea3552b5b8fdf
#
_cell.length_a   1.000
_cell.length_b   1.000
_cell.length_c   1.000
_cell.angle_alpha   90.00
_cell.angle_beta   90.00
_cell.angle_gamma   90.00
#
_symmetry.space_group_name_H-M   'P 1'
#
loop_
_entity.id
_entity.type
_entity.pdbx_description
1 polymer ?
#
loop_
_entity_poly.entity_id
_entity_poly.type
_entity_poly.pdbx_seq_one_letter_code
_entity_poly.pdbx_strand_id
1 'polypeptide(L)'
;TLRDEVFNRKIPVVDFTAAIEIIKDTDGKAAGAVLMNMETNEILVARAKTVIIATGGAGRMHYQGFPTSNHYGATADGLVLAYRAGAPLLYQDTLQYHPTGVAFPSQIYGALVTEKVRSMGAMFVNVDGEVFMHPLETRDVAASGIIRECKERGKGVPTPVADGIWLDTPMIDMIHGEGTLEKRLPGMLRMYLRCGIDMRKVPIVIYPTLHYQNGGIKVGVNGMSEVENLYVAGEAIGGIHGRNRLMGNSLLDIIVFGRNAGQQAGAKCKEVELKELTLSHVDDFSKTLADAGIEPTVVSPKLLPDYRPEGVTRLN
;
A
#
# COMPACT_ATOMS: atom_id res chain seq x y z
N THR A 1 -3.22 20.71 -0.32
CA THR A 1 -3.56 19.27 -0.14
C THR A 1 -3.89 18.94 1.31
N LEU A 2 -4.25 17.68 1.63
CA LEU A 2 -4.54 17.26 3.02
C LEU A 2 -3.35 17.45 3.96
N ARG A 3 -2.12 17.21 3.48
CA ARG A 3 -0.90 17.48 4.26
C ARG A 3 -0.79 18.97 4.65
N ASP A 4 -1.02 19.85 3.70
CA ASP A 4 -0.95 21.31 3.97
C ASP A 4 -2.01 21.70 5.00
N GLU A 5 -3.20 21.08 4.96
CA GLU A 5 -4.26 21.31 5.92
C GLU A 5 -3.88 20.87 7.35
N VAL A 6 -3.14 19.76 7.50
CA VAL A 6 -2.59 19.32 8.79
C VAL A 6 -1.67 20.41 9.38
N PHE A 7 -0.76 20.96 8.57
CA PHE A 7 0.14 22.03 9.01
C PHE A 7 -0.60 23.34 9.27
N ASN A 8 -1.55 23.73 8.41
CA ASN A 8 -2.36 24.93 8.58
C ASN A 8 -3.16 24.91 9.90
N ARG A 9 -3.64 23.73 10.28
CA ARG A 9 -4.35 23.49 11.55
C ARG A 9 -3.41 23.30 12.74
N LYS A 10 -2.10 23.36 12.53
CA LYS A 10 -1.09 23.16 13.58
C LYS A 10 -1.27 21.83 14.33
N ILE A 11 -1.70 20.77 13.61
CA ILE A 11 -1.77 19.43 14.17
C ILE A 11 -0.33 18.94 14.34
N PRO A 12 0.07 18.52 15.56
CA PRO A 12 1.43 18.01 15.78
C PRO A 12 1.74 16.82 14.89
N VAL A 13 2.88 16.86 14.21
CA VAL A 13 3.41 15.78 13.40
C VAL A 13 4.77 15.39 13.98
N VAL A 14 4.94 14.13 14.31
CA VAL A 14 6.19 13.59 14.86
C VAL A 14 6.84 12.73 13.76
N ASP A 15 7.73 13.34 13.02
CA ASP A 15 8.46 12.70 11.93
C ASP A 15 9.48 11.67 12.45
N PHE A 16 9.91 10.73 11.60
CA PHE A 16 10.92 9.69 11.89
C PHE A 16 10.62 8.88 13.15
N THR A 17 9.35 8.70 13.46
CA THR A 17 8.92 7.99 14.65
C THR A 17 7.99 6.85 14.26
N ALA A 18 8.40 5.63 14.57
CA ALA A 18 7.63 4.42 14.33
C ALA A 18 6.75 4.09 15.55
N ALA A 19 5.49 3.72 15.30
CA ALA A 19 4.68 3.06 16.31
C ALA A 19 5.09 1.59 16.38
N ILE A 20 5.47 1.12 17.56
CA ILE A 20 5.97 -0.24 17.79
C ILE A 20 5.01 -1.11 18.58
N GLU A 21 4.05 -0.51 19.31
CA GLU A 21 3.01 -1.22 20.01
C GLU A 21 1.79 -0.32 20.27
N ILE A 22 0.59 -0.91 20.31
CA ILE A 22 -0.62 -0.24 20.83
C ILE A 22 -0.65 -0.42 22.35
N ILE A 23 -0.86 0.65 23.08
CA ILE A 23 -1.08 0.58 24.53
C ILE A 23 -2.57 0.40 24.81
N LYS A 24 -2.90 -0.49 25.74
CA LYS A 24 -4.26 -0.67 26.25
C LYS A 24 -4.37 -0.12 27.67
N ASP A 25 -5.58 0.12 28.11
CA ASP A 25 -5.88 0.36 29.51
C ASP A 25 -6.26 -0.96 30.24
N THR A 26 -6.48 -0.87 31.52
CA THR A 26 -6.89 -2.01 32.36
C THR A 26 -8.25 -2.61 32.00
N ASP A 27 -9.07 -1.90 31.21
CA ASP A 27 -10.33 -2.42 30.64
C ASP A 27 -10.10 -3.11 29.28
N GLY A 28 -8.87 -3.14 28.76
CA GLY A 28 -8.53 -3.72 27.48
C GLY A 28 -8.80 -2.82 26.28
N LYS A 29 -9.11 -1.54 26.48
CA LYS A 29 -9.37 -0.55 25.43
C LYS A 29 -8.07 0.10 24.97
N ALA A 30 -8.00 0.53 23.70
CA ALA A 30 -6.84 1.29 23.22
C ALA A 30 -6.71 2.62 23.96
N ALA A 31 -5.52 2.90 24.47
CA ALA A 31 -5.22 4.05 25.33
C ALA A 31 -3.94 4.80 24.90
N GLY A 32 -3.36 4.44 23.75
CA GLY A 32 -2.17 5.08 23.22
C GLY A 32 -1.30 4.16 22.38
N ALA A 33 -0.04 4.55 22.21
CA ALA A 33 0.97 3.77 21.51
C ALA A 33 2.36 3.95 22.12
N VAL A 34 3.16 2.90 22.07
CA VAL A 34 4.62 2.99 22.25
C VAL A 34 5.23 3.37 20.92
N LEU A 35 6.08 4.36 20.93
CA LEU A 35 6.73 4.91 19.76
C LEU A 35 8.25 4.80 19.91
N MET A 36 8.95 4.69 18.80
CA MET A 36 10.41 4.72 18.76
C MET A 36 10.86 5.79 17.77
N ASN A 37 11.65 6.72 18.23
CA ASN A 37 12.34 7.66 17.34
C ASN A 37 13.42 6.88 16.56
N MET A 38 13.30 6.83 15.24
CA MET A 38 14.19 6.04 14.37
C MET A 38 15.58 6.67 14.18
N GLU A 39 15.75 7.91 14.62
CA GLU A 39 17.04 8.62 14.55
C GLU A 39 17.85 8.44 15.84
N THR A 40 17.18 8.51 16.99
CA THR A 40 17.83 8.47 18.31
C THR A 40 17.66 7.12 19.03
N ASN A 41 16.74 6.27 18.55
CA ASN A 41 16.26 5.06 19.22
C ASN A 41 15.57 5.33 20.58
N GLU A 42 15.17 6.55 20.84
CA GLU A 42 14.44 6.91 22.04
C GLU A 42 13.04 6.31 22.01
N ILE A 43 12.64 5.71 23.13
CA ILE A 43 11.29 5.18 23.30
C ILE A 43 10.39 6.25 23.91
N LEU A 44 9.28 6.49 23.25
CA LEU A 44 8.28 7.48 23.63
C LEU A 44 6.94 6.79 23.92
N VAL A 45 6.16 7.37 24.83
CA VAL A 45 4.81 6.89 25.13
C VAL A 45 3.81 7.98 24.76
N ALA A 46 2.99 7.70 23.75
CA ALA A 46 1.88 8.56 23.38
C ALA A 46 0.59 8.07 24.08
N ARG A 47 0.18 8.79 25.09
CA ARG A 47 -1.08 8.53 25.80
C ARG A 47 -2.24 9.21 25.07
N ALA A 48 -3.28 8.47 24.69
CA ALA A 48 -4.38 8.98 23.88
C ALA A 48 -5.70 8.34 24.25
N LYS A 49 -6.78 9.12 24.18
CA LYS A 49 -8.15 8.65 24.45
C LYS A 49 -8.73 7.78 23.33
N THR A 50 -8.25 8.02 22.10
CA THR A 50 -8.57 7.20 20.93
C THR A 50 -7.33 7.11 20.04
N VAL A 51 -7.19 6.02 19.31
CA VAL A 51 -6.09 5.77 18.37
C VAL A 51 -6.69 5.51 16.98
N ILE A 52 -6.08 6.06 15.94
CA ILE A 52 -6.48 5.79 14.55
C ILE A 52 -5.28 5.19 13.81
N ILE A 53 -5.44 3.99 13.28
CA ILE A 53 -4.47 3.35 12.38
C ILE A 53 -4.80 3.77 10.95
N ALA A 54 -3.84 4.41 10.28
CA ALA A 54 -3.94 4.83 8.87
C ALA A 54 -2.62 4.57 8.13
N THR A 55 -1.99 3.44 8.42
CA THR A 55 -0.62 3.09 8.00
C THR A 55 -0.53 2.50 6.59
N GLY A 56 -1.66 2.31 5.90
CA GLY A 56 -1.70 1.61 4.62
C GLY A 56 -1.63 0.10 4.79
N GLY A 57 -1.30 -0.59 3.70
CA GLY A 57 -1.28 -2.05 3.61
C GLY A 57 0.11 -2.68 3.62
N ALA A 58 0.26 -3.82 2.95
CA ALA A 58 1.45 -4.68 2.93
C ALA A 58 2.18 -4.72 1.57
N GLY A 59 1.86 -3.83 0.63
CA GLY A 59 2.36 -3.92 -0.73
C GLY A 59 3.88 -3.84 -0.88
N ARG A 60 4.61 -3.39 0.14
CA ARG A 60 6.09 -3.34 0.13
C ARG A 60 6.76 -4.64 0.55
N MET A 61 6.00 -5.60 1.04
CA MET A 61 6.56 -6.89 1.48
C MET A 61 7.09 -7.77 0.35
N HIS A 62 6.99 -7.34 -0.89
CA HIS A 62 7.48 -8.04 -2.10
C HIS A 62 7.05 -9.51 -2.16
N TYR A 63 5.81 -9.78 -1.83
CA TYR A 63 5.29 -11.11 -1.82
C TYR A 63 5.53 -11.81 -3.17
N GLN A 64 6.08 -13.02 -3.14
CA GLN A 64 6.44 -13.81 -4.33
C GLN A 64 7.43 -13.13 -5.29
N GLY A 65 8.19 -12.13 -4.85
CA GLY A 65 9.22 -11.48 -5.65
C GLY A 65 8.69 -10.51 -6.72
N PHE A 66 7.40 -10.20 -6.72
CA PHE A 66 6.87 -9.18 -7.62
C PHE A 66 7.37 -7.78 -7.28
N PRO A 67 7.58 -6.91 -8.27
CA PRO A 67 7.81 -5.50 -8.01
C PRO A 67 6.58 -4.87 -7.34
N THR A 68 6.75 -3.69 -6.76
CA THR A 68 5.65 -2.97 -6.12
C THR A 68 5.60 -1.51 -6.51
N SER A 69 4.41 -0.96 -6.68
CA SER A 69 4.15 0.46 -6.82
C SER A 69 3.95 1.19 -5.50
N ASN A 70 4.02 0.48 -4.37
CA ASN A 70 3.71 1.01 -3.06
C ASN A 70 4.89 1.74 -2.41
N HIS A 71 4.56 2.69 -1.52
CA HIS A 71 5.53 3.39 -0.68
C HIS A 71 6.31 2.40 0.22
N TYR A 72 7.53 2.76 0.60
CA TYR A 72 8.39 1.95 1.49
C TYR A 72 7.76 1.63 2.84
N GLY A 73 6.89 2.51 3.36
CA GLY A 73 6.16 2.29 4.60
C GLY A 73 4.93 1.38 4.52
N ALA A 74 4.62 0.79 3.35
CA ALA A 74 3.52 -0.16 3.22
C ALA A 74 3.97 -1.58 3.61
N THR A 75 4.32 -1.78 4.87
CA THR A 75 4.98 -2.97 5.44
C THR A 75 4.11 -3.75 6.42
N ALA A 76 2.80 -3.49 6.43
CA ALA A 76 1.80 -4.14 7.29
C ALA A 76 1.94 -3.86 8.80
N ASP A 77 2.80 -2.93 9.20
CA ASP A 77 3.06 -2.69 10.63
C ASP A 77 1.77 -2.41 11.42
N GLY A 78 0.90 -1.50 10.92
CA GLY A 78 -0.35 -1.19 11.59
C GLY A 78 -1.32 -2.37 11.69
N LEU A 79 -1.28 -3.31 10.72
CA LEU A 79 -2.08 -4.53 10.77
C LEU A 79 -1.58 -5.46 11.89
N VAL A 80 -0.27 -5.59 12.01
CA VAL A 80 0.37 -6.40 13.06
C VAL A 80 0.08 -5.80 14.43
N LEU A 81 0.22 -4.48 14.60
CA LEU A 81 -0.09 -3.79 15.85
C LEU A 81 -1.54 -3.99 16.27
N ALA A 82 -2.48 -3.86 15.33
CA ALA A 82 -3.90 -4.09 15.59
C ALA A 82 -4.20 -5.55 15.98
N TYR A 83 -3.60 -6.50 15.24
CA TYR A 83 -3.75 -7.93 15.52
C TYR A 83 -3.24 -8.29 16.92
N ARG A 84 -2.06 -7.82 17.30
CA ARG A 84 -1.48 -8.02 18.64
C ARG A 84 -2.33 -7.40 19.73
N ALA A 85 -2.95 -6.25 19.45
CA ALA A 85 -3.90 -5.63 20.37
C ALA A 85 -5.24 -6.38 20.48
N GLY A 86 -5.50 -7.38 19.62
CA GLY A 86 -6.69 -8.22 19.64
C GLY A 86 -7.75 -7.89 18.58
N ALA A 87 -7.42 -7.01 17.60
CA ALA A 87 -8.32 -6.73 16.49
C ALA A 87 -8.25 -7.83 15.42
N PRO A 88 -9.35 -8.43 14.98
CA PRO A 88 -9.35 -9.45 13.94
C PRO A 88 -9.02 -8.85 12.57
N LEU A 89 -8.39 -9.65 11.73
CA LEU A 89 -8.05 -9.33 10.36
C LEU A 89 -8.96 -10.08 9.38
N LEU A 90 -9.28 -9.44 8.26
CA LEU A 90 -10.09 -10.01 7.17
C LEU A 90 -9.25 -10.14 5.89
N TYR A 91 -9.47 -11.21 5.13
CA TYR A 91 -8.97 -11.41 3.75
C TYR A 91 -7.46 -11.15 3.58
N GLN A 92 -6.62 -11.63 4.49
CA GLN A 92 -5.16 -11.40 4.47
C GLN A 92 -4.48 -12.02 3.22
N ASP A 93 -5.12 -12.96 2.58
CA ASP A 93 -4.71 -13.62 1.33
C ASP A 93 -5.03 -12.80 0.07
N THR A 94 -5.61 -11.60 0.19
CA THR A 94 -6.10 -10.82 -0.96
C THR A 94 -5.22 -9.62 -1.28
N LEU A 95 -4.03 -9.88 -1.79
CA LEU A 95 -3.17 -8.85 -2.38
C LEU A 95 -3.57 -8.64 -3.84
N GLN A 96 -3.82 -7.40 -4.23
CA GLN A 96 -4.16 -7.03 -5.59
C GLN A 96 -2.91 -6.64 -6.37
N TYR A 97 -2.68 -7.34 -7.48
CA TYR A 97 -1.68 -6.96 -8.46
C TYR A 97 -2.29 -6.04 -9.51
N HIS A 98 -1.58 -4.95 -9.82
CA HIS A 98 -1.92 -4.13 -10.97
C HIS A 98 -1.31 -4.78 -12.22
N PRO A 99 -2.07 -5.06 -13.26
CA PRO A 99 -1.55 -5.80 -14.43
C PRO A 99 -0.47 -5.03 -15.19
N THR A 100 -0.48 -3.71 -15.11
CA THR A 100 0.42 -2.84 -15.87
C THR A 100 1.42 -2.11 -14.95
N GLY A 101 2.38 -2.85 -14.40
CA GLY A 101 3.63 -2.29 -13.86
C GLY A 101 4.67 -2.17 -14.97
N VAL A 102 5.58 -1.22 -14.88
CA VAL A 102 6.71 -1.09 -15.82
C VAL A 102 7.64 -2.30 -15.66
N ALA A 103 7.86 -3.07 -16.74
CA ALA A 103 8.87 -4.11 -16.78
C ALA A 103 10.20 -3.60 -17.36
N PHE A 104 10.14 -2.63 -18.27
CA PHE A 104 11.29 -1.95 -18.86
C PHE A 104 10.91 -0.49 -19.15
N PRO A 105 11.83 0.47 -18.94
CA PRO A 105 13.24 0.34 -18.55
C PRO A 105 13.46 0.14 -17.04
N SER A 106 14.66 -0.36 -16.68
CA SER A 106 15.00 -0.74 -15.29
C SER A 106 14.94 0.41 -14.30
N GLN A 107 15.20 1.65 -14.74
CA GLN A 107 15.16 2.87 -13.91
C GLN A 107 13.79 3.14 -13.27
N ILE A 108 12.74 2.67 -13.91
CA ILE A 108 11.35 2.84 -13.43
C ILE A 108 10.64 1.50 -13.26
N TYR A 109 11.41 0.41 -13.10
CA TYR A 109 10.85 -0.93 -12.89
C TYR A 109 9.85 -0.97 -11.74
N GLY A 110 8.70 -1.59 -11.96
CA GLY A 110 7.61 -1.69 -11.00
C GLY A 110 6.74 -0.44 -10.87
N ALA A 111 7.12 0.69 -11.48
CA ALA A 111 6.28 1.89 -11.46
C ALA A 111 4.91 1.62 -12.13
N LEU A 112 3.89 2.33 -11.65
CA LEU A 112 2.54 2.14 -12.13
C LEU A 112 2.32 2.75 -13.52
N VAL A 113 1.91 1.94 -14.49
CA VAL A 113 1.28 2.39 -15.72
C VAL A 113 -0.23 2.46 -15.48
N THR A 114 -0.78 3.66 -15.49
CA THR A 114 -2.20 3.88 -15.17
C THR A 114 -3.14 3.07 -16.06
N GLU A 115 -4.19 2.53 -15.49
CA GLU A 115 -5.24 1.78 -16.22
C GLU A 115 -5.86 2.59 -17.37
N LYS A 116 -5.80 3.92 -17.29
CA LYS A 116 -6.27 4.82 -18.33
C LYS A 116 -5.61 4.54 -19.69
N VAL A 117 -4.36 4.06 -19.72
CA VAL A 117 -3.67 3.67 -20.95
C VAL A 117 -4.46 2.58 -21.70
N ARG A 118 -4.89 1.55 -20.96
CA ARG A 118 -5.72 0.46 -21.51
C ARG A 118 -7.12 0.92 -21.91
N SER A 119 -7.74 1.76 -21.09
CA SER A 119 -9.08 2.29 -21.38
C SER A 119 -9.12 3.22 -22.60
N MET A 120 -7.96 3.69 -23.06
CA MET A 120 -7.83 4.47 -24.28
C MET A 120 -7.43 3.62 -25.51
N GLY A 121 -7.42 2.30 -25.40
CA GLY A 121 -7.26 1.39 -26.53
C GLY A 121 -5.91 0.70 -26.65
N ALA A 122 -4.98 0.91 -25.71
CA ALA A 122 -3.72 0.14 -25.72
C ALA A 122 -3.98 -1.34 -25.44
N MET A 123 -3.48 -2.23 -26.30
CA MET A 123 -3.72 -3.67 -26.27
C MET A 123 -2.57 -4.42 -25.60
N PHE A 124 -2.86 -5.59 -25.04
CA PHE A 124 -1.87 -6.55 -24.53
C PHE A 124 -1.37 -7.43 -25.67
N VAL A 125 -0.09 -7.33 -25.97
CA VAL A 125 0.54 -8.01 -27.12
C VAL A 125 1.73 -8.84 -26.63
N ASN A 126 1.82 -10.10 -27.02
CA ASN A 126 2.91 -11.00 -26.69
C ASN A 126 4.15 -10.78 -27.61
N VAL A 127 5.21 -11.57 -27.42
CA VAL A 127 6.43 -11.47 -28.21
C VAL A 127 6.22 -11.77 -29.71
N ASP A 128 5.22 -12.57 -30.04
CA ASP A 128 4.87 -12.95 -31.42
C ASP A 128 4.02 -11.87 -32.13
N GLY A 129 3.66 -10.78 -31.44
CA GLY A 129 2.78 -9.74 -31.97
C GLY A 129 1.29 -10.05 -31.88
N GLU A 130 0.89 -11.06 -31.12
CA GLU A 130 -0.50 -11.50 -30.97
C GLU A 130 -1.19 -10.81 -29.79
N VAL A 131 -2.40 -10.29 -29.99
CA VAL A 131 -3.28 -9.85 -28.90
C VAL A 131 -3.89 -11.08 -28.24
N PHE A 132 -3.56 -11.33 -26.98
CA PHE A 132 -3.94 -12.56 -26.30
C PHE A 132 -5.07 -12.40 -25.27
N MET A 133 -5.46 -11.17 -24.96
CA MET A 133 -6.48 -10.89 -23.96
C MET A 133 -7.13 -9.52 -24.17
N HIS A 134 -8.38 -9.38 -23.75
CA HIS A 134 -9.07 -8.09 -23.78
C HIS A 134 -8.42 -7.11 -22.78
N PRO A 135 -8.12 -5.84 -23.18
CA PRO A 135 -7.36 -4.92 -22.34
C PRO A 135 -8.11 -4.44 -21.09
N LEU A 136 -9.44 -4.52 -21.07
CA LEU A 136 -10.29 -4.06 -19.97
C LEU A 136 -10.77 -5.20 -19.05
N GLU A 137 -10.13 -6.36 -19.11
CA GLU A 137 -10.35 -7.41 -18.12
C GLU A 137 -10.10 -6.91 -16.69
N THR A 138 -10.71 -7.56 -15.70
CA THR A 138 -10.48 -7.25 -14.29
C THR A 138 -9.00 -7.43 -13.93
N ARG A 139 -8.55 -6.76 -12.88
CA ARG A 139 -7.12 -6.72 -12.54
C ARG A 139 -6.52 -8.09 -12.26
N ASP A 140 -7.26 -8.94 -11.59
CA ASP A 140 -6.88 -10.33 -11.26
C ASP A 140 -6.78 -11.19 -12.54
N VAL A 141 -7.78 -11.13 -13.42
CA VAL A 141 -7.78 -11.84 -14.70
C VAL A 141 -6.64 -11.35 -15.59
N ALA A 142 -6.48 -10.01 -15.71
CA ALA A 142 -5.43 -9.43 -16.52
C ALA A 142 -4.03 -9.78 -15.99
N ALA A 143 -3.79 -9.67 -14.68
CA ALA A 143 -2.51 -10.02 -14.08
C ALA A 143 -2.20 -11.52 -14.25
N SER A 144 -3.16 -12.39 -13.98
CA SER A 144 -3.00 -13.85 -14.17
C SER A 144 -2.75 -14.21 -15.63
N GLY A 145 -3.46 -13.55 -16.56
CA GLY A 145 -3.26 -13.77 -18.00
C GLY A 145 -1.85 -13.39 -18.46
N ILE A 146 -1.31 -12.25 -17.99
CA ILE A 146 0.05 -11.83 -18.31
C ILE A 146 1.09 -12.77 -17.72
N ILE A 147 0.92 -13.17 -16.45
CA ILE A 147 1.83 -14.13 -15.80
C ILE A 147 1.85 -15.45 -16.58
N ARG A 148 0.67 -15.95 -16.95
CA ARG A 148 0.54 -17.18 -17.73
C ARG A 148 1.21 -17.07 -19.10
N GLU A 149 0.99 -15.96 -19.81
CA GLU A 149 1.59 -15.71 -21.12
C GLU A 149 3.12 -15.72 -21.04
N CYS A 150 3.69 -15.06 -20.02
CA CYS A 150 5.14 -14.99 -19.84
C CYS A 150 5.74 -16.30 -19.31
N LYS A 151 5.14 -16.92 -18.27
CA LYS A 151 5.77 -18.03 -17.53
C LYS A 151 5.40 -19.41 -18.03
N GLU A 152 4.12 -19.62 -18.36
CA GLU A 152 3.64 -20.95 -18.78
C GLU A 152 3.76 -21.14 -20.30
N ARG A 153 3.43 -20.10 -21.08
CA ARG A 153 3.45 -20.16 -22.55
C ARG A 153 4.79 -19.78 -23.16
N GLY A 154 5.68 -19.15 -22.40
CA GLY A 154 6.98 -18.70 -22.88
C GLY A 154 6.91 -17.59 -23.94
N LYS A 155 5.80 -16.85 -24.01
CA LYS A 155 5.56 -15.78 -24.98
C LYS A 155 5.81 -14.38 -24.41
N GLY A 156 6.60 -14.28 -23.34
CA GLY A 156 7.05 -13.02 -22.76
C GLY A 156 8.09 -12.32 -23.64
N VAL A 157 8.07 -11.00 -23.58
CA VAL A 157 9.10 -10.14 -24.17
C VAL A 157 10.27 -10.08 -23.19
N PRO A 158 11.47 -10.57 -23.54
CA PRO A 158 12.61 -10.59 -22.63
C PRO A 158 13.08 -9.16 -22.30
N THR A 159 13.33 -8.91 -21.00
CA THR A 159 13.98 -7.70 -20.51
C THR A 159 15.14 -8.02 -19.58
N PRO A 160 16.05 -7.07 -19.26
CA PRO A 160 17.16 -7.34 -18.35
C PRO A 160 16.76 -7.75 -16.94
N VAL A 161 15.53 -7.45 -16.50
CA VAL A 161 15.07 -7.67 -15.13
C VAL A 161 14.10 -8.86 -15.07
N ALA A 162 13.10 -8.88 -15.95
CA ALA A 162 12.07 -9.92 -16.00
C ALA A 162 11.35 -9.88 -17.34
N ASP A 163 10.82 -11.02 -17.79
CA ASP A 163 9.98 -11.03 -18.99
C ASP A 163 8.70 -10.23 -18.74
N GLY A 164 8.25 -9.54 -19.78
CA GLY A 164 7.00 -8.78 -19.77
C GLY A 164 6.18 -9.02 -21.02
N ILE A 165 5.18 -8.19 -21.24
CA ILE A 165 4.43 -8.14 -22.50
C ILE A 165 4.43 -6.72 -23.05
N TRP A 166 4.18 -6.56 -24.31
CA TRP A 166 3.94 -5.25 -24.91
C TRP A 166 2.58 -4.70 -24.48
N LEU A 167 2.54 -3.43 -24.13
CA LEU A 167 1.33 -2.63 -24.11
C LEU A 167 1.41 -1.66 -25.27
N ASP A 168 0.55 -1.86 -26.29
CA ASP A 168 0.59 -1.12 -27.56
C ASP A 168 0.04 0.29 -27.39
N THR A 169 0.86 1.19 -26.88
CA THR A 169 0.51 2.58 -26.60
C THR A 169 0.34 3.46 -27.84
N PRO A 170 1.07 3.25 -28.96
CA PRO A 170 0.81 3.99 -30.22
C PRO A 170 -0.61 3.86 -30.74
N MET A 171 -1.30 2.74 -30.45
CA MET A 171 -2.69 2.52 -30.84
C MET A 171 -3.63 3.63 -30.32
N ILE A 172 -3.30 4.30 -29.22
CA ILE A 172 -4.11 5.40 -28.67
C ILE A 172 -4.25 6.55 -29.67
N ASP A 173 -3.14 7.00 -30.23
CA ASP A 173 -3.18 8.10 -31.21
C ASP A 173 -3.77 7.64 -32.55
N MET A 174 -3.62 6.36 -32.90
CA MET A 174 -4.29 5.79 -34.09
C MET A 174 -5.81 5.77 -33.96
N ILE A 175 -6.35 5.46 -32.78
CA ILE A 175 -7.80 5.39 -32.52
C ILE A 175 -8.41 6.78 -32.34
N HIS A 176 -7.73 7.67 -31.60
CA HIS A 176 -8.32 8.93 -31.13
C HIS A 176 -7.75 10.18 -31.81
N GLY A 177 -6.82 10.02 -32.73
CA GLY A 177 -6.12 11.10 -33.42
C GLY A 177 -4.80 11.48 -32.76
N GLU A 178 -3.87 11.96 -33.58
CA GLU A 178 -2.51 12.38 -33.21
C GLU A 178 -2.53 13.39 -32.06
N GLY A 179 -1.60 13.23 -31.10
CA GLY A 179 -1.44 14.08 -29.92
C GLY A 179 -2.41 13.76 -28.76
N THR A 180 -3.30 12.79 -28.91
CA THR A 180 -4.23 12.39 -27.83
C THR A 180 -3.47 11.83 -26.64
N LEU A 181 -2.49 10.96 -26.86
CA LEU A 181 -1.67 10.39 -25.81
C LEU A 181 -0.95 11.47 -25.00
N GLU A 182 -0.34 12.43 -25.66
CA GLU A 182 0.34 13.55 -25.02
C GLU A 182 -0.62 14.40 -24.17
N LYS A 183 -1.78 14.73 -24.71
CA LYS A 183 -2.80 15.54 -24.03
C LYS A 183 -3.43 14.83 -22.84
N ARG A 184 -3.72 13.54 -22.96
CA ARG A 184 -4.51 12.78 -21.99
C ARG A 184 -3.66 12.03 -20.95
N LEU A 185 -2.38 11.75 -21.27
CA LEU A 185 -1.44 10.97 -20.47
C LEU A 185 -0.06 11.68 -20.30
N PRO A 186 -0.02 12.99 -20.06
CA PRO A 186 1.25 13.74 -20.05
C PRO A 186 2.23 13.24 -18.98
N GLY A 187 1.73 12.73 -17.85
CA GLY A 187 2.57 12.16 -16.78
C GLY A 187 3.27 10.89 -17.22
N MET A 188 2.55 9.98 -17.89
CA MET A 188 3.11 8.74 -18.42
C MET A 188 4.14 9.03 -19.50
N LEU A 189 3.81 9.90 -20.46
CA LEU A 189 4.72 10.28 -21.52
C LEU A 189 6.03 10.86 -20.96
N ARG A 190 5.95 11.79 -20.02
CA ARG A 190 7.16 12.35 -19.37
C ARG A 190 7.99 11.31 -18.64
N MET A 191 7.35 10.36 -17.97
CA MET A 191 8.05 9.29 -17.26
C MET A 191 8.91 8.46 -18.20
N TYR A 192 8.34 8.04 -19.33
CA TYR A 192 9.06 7.23 -20.33
C TYR A 192 10.08 8.04 -21.14
N LEU A 193 9.76 9.29 -21.52
CA LEU A 193 10.70 10.17 -22.25
C LEU A 193 11.98 10.45 -21.44
N ARG A 194 11.89 10.56 -20.10
CA ARG A 194 13.09 10.69 -19.24
C ARG A 194 14.04 9.49 -19.32
N CYS A 195 13.51 8.34 -19.73
CA CYS A 195 14.27 7.12 -19.95
C CYS A 195 14.58 6.87 -21.44
N GLY A 196 14.33 7.84 -22.31
CA GLY A 196 14.61 7.74 -23.75
C GLY A 196 13.59 6.94 -24.56
N ILE A 197 12.42 6.61 -23.97
CA ILE A 197 11.35 5.86 -24.65
C ILE A 197 10.19 6.80 -24.99
N ASP A 198 9.86 6.90 -26.27
CA ASP A 198 8.67 7.64 -26.73
C ASP A 198 7.50 6.69 -26.94
N MET A 199 6.64 6.58 -25.93
CA MET A 199 5.47 5.69 -25.95
C MET A 199 4.39 6.06 -26.99
N ARG A 200 4.57 7.18 -27.73
CA ARG A 200 3.73 7.52 -28.89
C ARG A 200 4.16 6.74 -30.14
N LYS A 201 5.42 6.31 -30.18
CA LYS A 201 6.07 5.70 -31.37
C LYS A 201 6.32 4.21 -31.21
N VAL A 202 6.56 3.78 -29.98
CA VAL A 202 6.86 2.37 -29.66
C VAL A 202 6.02 1.90 -28.49
N PRO A 203 5.58 0.62 -28.48
CA PRO A 203 4.92 0.03 -27.34
C PRO A 203 5.85 -0.02 -26.13
N ILE A 204 5.25 -0.06 -24.93
CA ILE A 204 6.00 -0.17 -23.68
C ILE A 204 5.91 -1.59 -23.11
N VAL A 205 6.94 -2.03 -22.39
CA VAL A 205 6.94 -3.36 -21.77
C VAL A 205 6.43 -3.27 -20.35
N ILE A 206 5.45 -4.11 -20.03
CA ILE A 206 4.78 -4.15 -18.73
C ILE A 206 4.78 -5.57 -18.15
N TYR A 207 4.67 -5.65 -16.80
CA TYR A 207 4.45 -6.88 -16.04
C TYR A 207 3.65 -6.57 -14.78
N PRO A 208 2.90 -7.52 -14.19
CA PRO A 208 2.16 -7.26 -12.97
C PRO A 208 3.02 -6.74 -11.83
N THR A 209 2.50 -5.75 -11.09
CA THR A 209 3.14 -5.13 -9.93
C THR A 209 2.21 -5.19 -8.72
N LEU A 210 2.75 -5.49 -7.55
CA LEU A 210 1.98 -5.49 -6.30
C LEU A 210 1.52 -4.07 -6.00
N HIS A 211 0.23 -3.89 -5.73
CA HIS A 211 -0.37 -2.56 -5.77
C HIS A 211 -1.26 -2.22 -4.58
N TYR A 212 -2.12 -3.13 -4.13
CA TYR A 212 -3.11 -2.83 -3.10
C TYR A 212 -3.46 -4.06 -2.28
N GLN A 213 -3.66 -3.87 -0.97
CA GLN A 213 -4.17 -4.91 -0.10
C GLN A 213 -5.68 -4.72 0.11
N ASN A 214 -6.49 -5.74 -0.24
CA ASN A 214 -7.94 -5.70 -0.01
C ASN A 214 -8.31 -6.16 1.41
N GLY A 215 -7.50 -7.03 1.98
CA GLY A 215 -7.59 -7.43 3.38
C GLY A 215 -7.09 -6.36 4.33
N GLY A 216 -7.33 -6.54 5.60
CA GLY A 216 -6.91 -5.60 6.65
C GLY A 216 -7.69 -5.79 7.94
N ILE A 217 -7.68 -4.77 8.77
CA ILE A 217 -8.32 -4.79 10.09
C ILE A 217 -9.85 -4.73 9.92
N LYS A 218 -10.55 -5.62 10.61
CA LYS A 218 -12.00 -5.61 10.65
C LYS A 218 -12.50 -4.41 11.44
N VAL A 219 -13.42 -3.64 10.87
CA VAL A 219 -14.06 -2.50 11.53
C VAL A 219 -15.57 -2.52 11.39
N GLY A 220 -16.25 -1.87 12.30
CA GLY A 220 -17.68 -1.55 12.19
C GLY A 220 -17.93 -0.35 11.27
N VAL A 221 -19.19 -0.01 11.04
CA VAL A 221 -19.61 1.12 10.20
C VAL A 221 -19.09 2.48 10.68
N ASN A 222 -18.75 2.60 11.94
CA ASN A 222 -18.16 3.79 12.56
C ASN A 222 -16.62 3.86 12.41
N GLY A 223 -15.98 2.89 11.76
CA GLY A 223 -14.54 2.79 11.62
C GLY A 223 -13.80 2.27 12.84
N MET A 224 -14.49 1.90 13.92
CA MET A 224 -13.88 1.32 15.12
C MET A 224 -13.68 -0.18 14.95
N SER A 225 -12.52 -0.69 15.37
CA SER A 225 -12.23 -2.12 15.43
C SER A 225 -12.98 -2.82 16.59
N GLU A 226 -12.76 -4.12 16.76
CA GLU A 226 -13.27 -4.84 17.93
C GLU A 226 -12.53 -4.46 19.23
N VAL A 227 -11.38 -3.82 19.13
CA VAL A 227 -10.72 -3.17 20.28
C VAL A 227 -11.31 -1.78 20.47
N GLU A 228 -12.00 -1.54 21.56
CA GLU A 228 -12.66 -0.25 21.84
C GLU A 228 -11.61 0.88 21.82
N ASN A 229 -11.98 2.06 21.31
CA ASN A 229 -11.15 3.26 21.10
C ASN A 229 -10.05 3.11 20.01
N LEU A 230 -9.96 1.97 19.33
CA LEU A 230 -9.06 1.77 18.18
C LEU A 230 -9.84 1.87 16.89
N TYR A 231 -9.59 2.93 16.13
CA TYR A 231 -10.18 3.21 14.82
C TYR A 231 -9.21 2.91 13.70
N VAL A 232 -9.72 2.70 12.51
CA VAL A 232 -8.89 2.41 11.33
C VAL A 232 -9.42 3.18 10.13
N ALA A 233 -8.51 3.61 9.26
CA ALA A 233 -8.83 4.35 8.04
C ALA A 233 -7.94 3.93 6.85
N GLY A 234 -8.51 4.01 5.65
CA GLY A 234 -7.81 3.75 4.39
C GLY A 234 -7.46 2.28 4.17
N GLU A 235 -6.40 1.99 3.44
CA GLU A 235 -5.99 0.64 3.00
C GLU A 235 -5.71 -0.33 4.17
N ALA A 236 -5.56 0.17 5.40
CA ALA A 236 -5.45 -0.67 6.59
C ALA A 236 -6.76 -1.39 6.94
N ILE A 237 -7.92 -0.92 6.42
CA ILE A 237 -9.22 -1.54 6.66
C ILE A 237 -9.40 -2.75 5.73
N GLY A 238 -9.81 -3.89 6.30
CA GLY A 238 -10.20 -5.07 5.54
C GLY A 238 -11.67 -5.08 5.16
N GLY A 239 -11.99 -5.60 3.96
CA GLY A 239 -13.34 -5.95 3.57
C GLY A 239 -14.18 -4.87 2.89
N ILE A 240 -13.80 -3.60 2.88
CA ILE A 240 -14.54 -2.52 2.23
C ILE A 240 -14.76 -2.80 0.73
N HIS A 241 -13.74 -3.34 0.09
CA HIS A 241 -13.75 -3.65 -1.35
C HIS A 241 -13.96 -5.14 -1.65
N GLY A 242 -14.36 -5.93 -0.65
CA GLY A 242 -14.37 -7.38 -0.77
C GLY A 242 -12.95 -7.92 -1.01
N ARG A 243 -12.80 -8.83 -1.97
CA ARG A 243 -11.52 -9.48 -2.29
C ARG A 243 -10.78 -8.88 -3.50
N ASN A 244 -11.41 -7.94 -4.23
CA ASN A 244 -10.85 -7.38 -5.47
C ASN A 244 -11.38 -5.97 -5.73
N ARG A 245 -10.58 -4.95 -5.39
CA ARG A 245 -10.95 -3.55 -5.49
C ARG A 245 -11.05 -3.06 -6.94
N LEU A 246 -12.09 -2.31 -7.25
CA LEU A 246 -12.23 -1.59 -8.52
C LEU A 246 -11.35 -0.33 -8.56
N MET A 247 -10.92 0.05 -9.76
CA MET A 247 -10.09 1.24 -10.02
C MET A 247 -10.70 2.51 -9.41
N GLY A 248 -9.86 3.33 -8.79
CA GLY A 248 -10.24 4.63 -8.22
C GLY A 248 -10.84 4.56 -6.81
N ASN A 249 -11.45 3.44 -6.42
CA ASN A 249 -12.16 3.33 -5.15
C ASN A 249 -11.27 3.51 -3.91
N SER A 250 -9.95 3.26 -4.00
CA SER A 250 -9.05 3.54 -2.87
C SER A 250 -8.99 5.02 -2.49
N LEU A 251 -9.09 5.93 -3.46
CA LEU A 251 -9.11 7.37 -3.18
C LEU A 251 -10.43 7.80 -2.52
N LEU A 252 -11.54 7.19 -2.91
CA LEU A 252 -12.84 7.39 -2.25
C LEU A 252 -12.81 6.85 -0.82
N ASP A 253 -12.26 5.66 -0.65
CA ASP A 253 -12.09 5.00 0.63
C ASP A 253 -11.34 5.89 1.64
N ILE A 254 -10.13 6.31 1.33
CA ILE A 254 -9.31 7.12 2.27
C ILE A 254 -9.99 8.44 2.66
N ILE A 255 -10.80 9.04 1.78
CA ILE A 255 -11.52 10.28 2.07
C ILE A 255 -12.76 10.01 2.90
N VAL A 256 -13.60 9.06 2.48
CA VAL A 256 -14.89 8.78 3.13
C VAL A 256 -14.69 8.14 4.50
N PHE A 257 -13.93 7.04 4.55
CA PHE A 257 -13.73 6.32 5.80
C PHE A 257 -12.71 7.00 6.70
N GLY A 258 -11.72 7.72 6.16
CA GLY A 258 -10.82 8.56 6.95
C GLY A 258 -11.57 9.69 7.65
N ARG A 259 -12.50 10.36 6.95
CA ARG A 259 -13.39 11.37 7.54
C ARG A 259 -14.29 10.75 8.61
N ASN A 260 -14.91 9.60 8.33
CA ASN A 260 -15.79 8.92 9.26
C ASN A 260 -15.04 8.52 10.54
N ALA A 261 -13.91 7.82 10.41
CA ALA A 261 -13.09 7.42 11.56
C ALA A 261 -12.65 8.63 12.40
N GLY A 262 -12.21 9.72 11.75
CA GLY A 262 -11.82 10.95 12.44
C GLY A 262 -12.97 11.60 13.21
N GLN A 263 -14.17 11.66 12.64
CA GLN A 263 -15.35 12.22 13.30
C GLN A 263 -15.80 11.35 14.49
N GLN A 264 -15.85 10.03 14.32
CA GLN A 264 -16.25 9.11 15.37
C GLN A 264 -15.24 9.07 16.52
N ALA A 265 -13.95 8.98 16.21
CA ALA A 265 -12.88 9.05 17.20
C ALA A 265 -12.88 10.38 17.97
N GLY A 266 -13.07 11.50 17.25
CA GLY A 266 -13.16 12.84 17.85
C GLY A 266 -14.40 13.03 18.74
N ALA A 267 -15.52 12.42 18.42
CA ALA A 267 -16.70 12.39 19.30
C ALA A 267 -16.43 11.55 20.53
N LYS A 268 -15.94 10.31 20.32
CA LYS A 268 -15.67 9.34 21.40
C LYS A 268 -14.66 9.86 22.41
N CYS A 269 -13.61 10.55 22.01
CA CYS A 269 -12.58 11.05 22.93
C CYS A 269 -13.10 12.04 23.98
N LYS A 270 -14.29 12.62 23.79
CA LYS A 270 -14.93 13.49 24.80
C LYS A 270 -15.51 12.70 25.97
N GLU A 271 -15.82 11.43 25.76
CA GLU A 271 -16.46 10.53 26.72
C GLU A 271 -15.43 9.62 27.43
N VAL A 272 -14.24 9.45 26.83
CA VAL A 272 -13.22 8.54 27.36
C VAL A 272 -12.48 9.18 28.52
N GLU A 273 -12.44 8.48 29.65
CA GLU A 273 -11.51 8.74 30.75
C GLU A 273 -10.33 7.79 30.64
N LEU A 274 -9.12 8.36 30.70
CA LEU A 274 -7.88 7.59 30.62
C LEU A 274 -7.62 6.86 31.93
N LYS A 275 -7.59 5.52 31.88
CA LYS A 275 -7.25 4.64 32.99
C LYS A 275 -5.74 4.33 33.02
N GLU A 276 -5.35 3.46 33.94
CA GLU A 276 -3.99 2.93 34.02
C GLU A 276 -3.64 2.17 32.73
N LEU A 277 -2.42 2.40 32.24
CA LEU A 277 -1.92 1.83 31.00
C LEU A 277 -1.30 0.45 31.21
N THR A 278 -1.48 -0.46 30.26
CA THR A 278 -0.91 -1.81 30.30
C THR A 278 -0.45 -2.27 28.92
N LEU A 279 0.52 -3.16 28.93
CA LEU A 279 1.01 -3.91 27.76
C LEU A 279 0.82 -5.43 27.93
N SER A 280 -0.05 -5.87 28.87
CA SER A 280 -0.25 -7.29 29.17
C SER A 280 -0.61 -8.13 27.93
N HIS A 281 -1.30 -7.55 26.95
CA HIS A 281 -1.62 -8.23 25.69
C HIS A 281 -0.38 -8.62 24.87
N VAL A 282 0.76 -7.94 25.07
CA VAL A 282 2.04 -8.30 24.43
C VAL A 282 2.60 -9.57 25.05
N ASP A 283 2.50 -9.69 26.37
CA ASP A 283 2.91 -10.88 27.11
C ASP A 283 2.02 -12.07 26.74
N ASP A 284 0.70 -11.86 26.64
CA ASP A 284 -0.27 -12.87 26.19
C ASP A 284 0.01 -13.35 24.76
N PHE A 285 0.33 -12.44 23.86
CA PHE A 285 0.72 -12.77 22.48
C PHE A 285 2.04 -13.56 22.44
N SER A 286 3.05 -13.12 23.20
CA SER A 286 4.34 -13.81 23.30
C SER A 286 4.18 -15.22 23.85
N LYS A 287 3.31 -15.40 24.85
CA LYS A 287 2.96 -16.71 25.39
C LYS A 287 2.28 -17.59 24.34
N THR A 288 1.34 -17.03 23.56
CA THR A 288 0.67 -17.76 22.47
C THR A 288 1.68 -18.29 21.45
N LEU A 289 2.69 -17.50 21.09
CA LEU A 289 3.75 -17.94 20.19
C LEU A 289 4.60 -19.06 20.81
N ALA A 290 5.00 -18.91 22.07
CA ALA A 290 5.77 -19.91 22.79
C ALA A 290 5.01 -21.24 22.92
N ASP A 291 3.72 -21.20 23.28
CA ASP A 291 2.85 -22.38 23.38
C ASP A 291 2.68 -23.10 22.02
N ALA A 292 2.74 -22.35 20.93
CA ALA A 292 2.74 -22.88 19.56
C ALA A 292 4.11 -23.37 19.08
N GLY A 293 5.16 -23.26 19.88
CA GLY A 293 6.53 -23.62 19.52
C GLY A 293 7.16 -22.69 18.50
N ILE A 294 6.64 -21.47 18.37
CA ILE A 294 7.15 -20.46 17.43
C ILE A 294 8.13 -19.56 18.20
N GLU A 295 9.42 -19.71 17.89
CA GLU A 295 10.43 -18.76 18.35
C GLU A 295 10.60 -17.64 17.32
N PRO A 296 10.59 -16.35 17.73
CA PRO A 296 10.86 -15.24 16.86
C PRO A 296 12.35 -15.22 16.49
N THR A 297 12.71 -15.94 15.42
CA THR A 297 14.10 -16.07 14.96
C THR A 297 14.50 -15.02 13.93
N VAL A 298 13.56 -14.25 13.42
CA VAL A 298 13.78 -13.30 12.32
C VAL A 298 13.53 -11.88 12.79
N VAL A 299 14.57 -11.07 12.72
CA VAL A 299 14.44 -9.61 12.88
C VAL A 299 14.02 -9.01 11.56
N SER A 300 12.99 -8.16 11.58
CA SER A 300 12.53 -7.45 10.38
C SER A 300 13.69 -6.63 9.78
N PRO A 301 13.96 -6.73 8.46
CA PRO A 301 14.99 -5.94 7.84
C PRO A 301 14.60 -4.44 7.86
N LYS A 302 15.57 -3.56 7.93
CA LYS A 302 15.34 -2.14 7.65
C LYS A 302 14.95 -1.99 6.20
N LEU A 303 13.68 -1.63 5.94
CA LEU A 303 13.18 -1.41 4.58
C LEU A 303 13.43 0.04 4.10
N LEU A 304 13.70 0.95 5.03
CA LEU A 304 14.13 2.31 4.71
C LEU A 304 15.64 2.35 4.57
N PRO A 305 16.18 2.80 3.44
CA PRO A 305 17.60 3.01 3.28
C PRO A 305 18.09 4.03 4.30
N ASP A 306 19.28 3.81 4.85
CA ASP A 306 19.96 4.80 5.64
C ASP A 306 20.62 5.81 4.68
N TYR A 307 19.99 6.95 4.50
CA TYR A 307 20.47 7.99 3.58
C TYR A 307 21.43 8.99 4.23
N ARG A 308 21.70 8.83 5.53
CA ARG A 308 22.56 9.77 6.25
C ARG A 308 23.98 9.29 6.25
N PRO A 309 24.94 10.13 5.81
CA PRO A 309 26.35 9.90 6.14
C PRO A 309 26.52 9.89 7.66
N GLU A 310 27.40 9.04 8.17
CA GLU A 310 27.76 9.03 9.59
C GLU A 310 28.11 10.46 10.05
N GLY A 311 27.52 10.89 11.16
CA GLY A 311 27.79 12.20 11.78
C GLY A 311 26.92 13.38 11.33
N VAL A 312 25.95 13.18 10.42
CA VAL A 312 25.01 14.23 10.06
C VAL A 312 23.79 14.20 10.97
N THR A 313 23.68 15.19 11.87
CA THR A 313 22.44 15.45 12.61
C THR A 313 21.52 16.36 11.81
N ARG A 314 20.20 16.14 11.89
CA ARG A 314 19.23 17.11 11.34
C ARG A 314 19.38 18.44 12.06
N LEU A 315 19.44 19.50 11.29
CA LEU A 315 19.15 20.83 11.80
C LEU A 315 17.64 20.90 12.05
N ASN A 316 17.25 21.15 13.30
CA ASN A 316 15.87 21.37 13.72
C ASN A 316 15.27 22.61 13.04
#